data_0215ac4d154ff6c3b3ac47b493fb4523
#
_entry.id   0215ac4d154ff6c3b3ac47b493fb4523
#
_cell.length_a   1.000
_cell.length_b   1.000
_cell.length_c   1.000
_cell.angle_alpha   90.00
_cell.angle_beta   90.00
_cell.angle_gamma   90.00
#
_symmetry.space_group_name_H-M   'P 1'
#
loop_
_entity.id
_entity.type
_entity.pdbx_description
1 polymer ?
#
loop_
_entity_poly.entity_id
_entity_poly.type
_entity_poly.pdbx_seq_one_letter_code
_entity_poly.pdbx_strand_id
1 'polypeptide(L)'
;MDIIWQSNETRGLGLMVSKVERERAALEAAEKELAERKKKLAELEQEEAEKQLARLVRKVGQDRAIQLLELAVKVKPKAAIDALTKLG
;
A
#
# COMPACT_ATOMS: atom_id res chain seq x y z
N MET A 1 16.13 52.89 16.87
CA MET A 1 16.93 52.27 15.81
C MET A 1 17.13 50.82 16.00
N ASP A 2 17.54 50.38 17.15
CA ASP A 2 17.78 48.96 17.44
C ASP A 2 16.53 48.09 17.27
N ILE A 3 15.38 48.63 17.64
CA ILE A 3 14.11 47.95 17.52
C ILE A 3 13.75 47.71 16.03
N ILE A 4 13.97 48.70 15.19
CA ILE A 4 13.70 48.61 13.76
C ILE A 4 14.66 47.63 13.10
N TRP A 5 15.91 47.65 13.47
CA TRP A 5 16.91 46.72 12.95
C TRP A 5 16.63 45.30 13.36
N GLN A 6 16.28 45.04 14.62
CA GLN A 6 15.88 43.74 15.10
C GLN A 6 14.62 43.23 14.40
N SER A 7 13.67 44.14 14.13
CA SER A 7 12.45 43.79 13.42
C SER A 7 12.74 43.30 12.01
N ASN A 8 13.67 43.94 11.30
CA ASN A 8 14.07 43.53 9.96
C ASN A 8 14.79 42.17 9.96
N GLU A 9 15.67 41.98 10.94
CA GLU A 9 16.36 40.71 11.11
C GLU A 9 15.40 39.59 11.41
N THR A 10 14.45 39.83 12.30
CA THR A 10 13.44 38.89 12.64
C THR A 10 12.55 38.49 11.44
N ARG A 11 12.24 39.45 10.59
CA ARG A 11 11.48 39.20 9.35
C ARG A 11 12.25 38.31 8.41
N GLY A 12 13.54 38.53 8.23
CA GLY A 12 14.37 37.71 7.38
C GLY A 12 14.47 36.29 7.86
N LEU A 13 14.69 36.11 9.16
CA LEU A 13 14.72 34.79 9.79
C LEU A 13 13.38 34.10 9.71
N GLY A 14 12.31 34.85 9.94
CA GLY A 14 10.93 34.32 9.86
C GLY A 14 10.59 33.85 8.45
N LEU A 15 11.03 34.55 7.42
CA LEU A 15 10.81 34.13 6.04
C LEU A 15 11.57 32.85 5.69
N MET A 16 12.79 32.68 6.16
CA MET A 16 13.57 31.47 5.95
C MET A 16 12.94 30.28 6.65
N VAL A 17 12.55 30.44 7.91
CA VAL A 17 11.87 29.40 8.69
C VAL A 17 10.53 29.05 8.03
N SER A 18 9.78 30.05 7.59
CA SER A 18 8.50 29.83 6.91
C SER A 18 8.66 29.02 5.62
N LYS A 19 9.74 29.27 4.86
CA LYS A 19 10.01 28.52 3.64
C LYS A 19 10.34 27.06 3.94
N VAL A 20 11.18 26.82 4.94
CA VAL A 20 11.53 25.47 5.38
C VAL A 20 10.29 24.74 5.90
N GLU A 21 9.48 25.41 6.68
CA GLU A 21 8.23 24.82 7.20
C GLU A 21 7.26 24.47 6.08
N ARG A 22 7.14 25.31 5.06
CA ARG A 22 6.30 25.02 3.89
C ARG A 22 6.80 23.79 3.14
N GLU A 23 8.10 23.68 2.95
CA GLU A 23 8.67 22.52 2.28
C GLU A 23 8.48 21.24 3.09
N ARG A 24 8.66 21.31 4.40
CA ARG A 24 8.39 20.18 5.28
C ARG A 24 6.92 19.76 5.25
N ALA A 25 6.02 20.73 5.32
CA ALA A 25 4.60 20.47 5.24
C ALA A 25 4.21 19.83 3.91
N ALA A 26 4.78 20.34 2.81
CA ALA A 26 4.55 19.77 1.49
C ALA A 26 5.07 18.34 1.39
N LEU A 27 6.25 18.07 1.95
CA LEU A 27 6.83 16.75 1.98
C LEU A 27 5.98 15.77 2.81
N GLU A 28 5.56 16.20 3.99
CA GLU A 28 4.69 15.39 4.85
C GLU A 28 3.36 15.08 4.17
N ALA A 29 2.77 16.08 3.49
CA ALA A 29 1.54 15.88 2.74
C ALA A 29 1.73 14.90 1.58
N ALA A 30 2.85 15.00 0.87
CA ALA A 30 3.17 14.08 -0.22
C ALA A 30 3.40 12.66 0.28
N GLU A 31 4.10 12.50 1.39
CA GLU A 31 4.33 11.20 2.01
C GLU A 31 3.01 10.56 2.48
N LYS A 32 2.16 11.36 3.08
CA LYS A 32 0.85 10.91 3.54
C LYS A 32 -0.03 10.47 2.37
N GLU A 33 -0.05 11.27 1.32
CA GLU A 33 -0.79 10.94 0.10
C GLU A 33 -0.27 9.66 -0.53
N LEU A 34 1.04 9.48 -0.58
CA LEU A 34 1.65 8.26 -1.11
C LEU A 34 1.26 7.04 -0.27
N ALA A 35 1.28 7.17 1.05
CA ALA A 35 0.87 6.09 1.95
C ALA A 35 -0.59 5.71 1.74
N GLU A 36 -1.47 6.69 1.56
CA GLU A 36 -2.88 6.46 1.26
C GLU A 36 -3.08 5.77 -0.08
N ARG A 37 -2.33 6.17 -1.11
CA ARG A 37 -2.37 5.54 -2.43
C ARG A 37 -1.89 4.10 -2.40
N LYS A 38 -0.82 3.84 -1.66
CA LYS A 38 -0.31 2.47 -1.48
C LYS A 38 -1.33 1.57 -0.78
N LYS A 39 -1.98 2.10 0.24
CA LYS A 39 -3.03 1.38 0.96
C LYS A 39 -4.20 1.06 0.03
N LYS A 40 -4.63 2.05 -0.73
CA LYS A 40 -5.74 1.87 -1.68
C LYS A 40 -5.39 0.85 -2.76
N LEU A 41 -4.16 0.90 -3.28
CA LEU A 41 -3.69 -0.07 -4.26
C LEU A 41 -3.71 -1.49 -3.70
N ALA A 42 -3.24 -1.68 -2.46
CA ALA A 42 -3.26 -2.97 -1.80
C ALA A 42 -4.70 -3.49 -1.62
N GLU A 43 -5.63 -2.61 -1.27
CA GLU A 43 -7.05 -2.96 -1.16
C GLU A 43 -7.63 -3.39 -2.51
N LEU A 44 -7.31 -2.66 -3.58
CA LEU A 44 -7.77 -2.99 -4.93
C LEU A 44 -7.19 -4.32 -5.41
N GLU A 45 -5.92 -4.57 -5.15
CA GLU A 45 -5.27 -5.84 -5.49
C GLU A 45 -5.93 -7.00 -4.76
N GLN A 46 -6.27 -6.82 -3.50
CA GLN A 46 -6.96 -7.82 -2.72
C GLN A 46 -8.38 -8.08 -3.24
N GLU A 47 -9.12 -7.04 -3.58
CA GLU A 47 -10.44 -7.18 -4.18
C GLU A 47 -10.39 -7.95 -5.50
N GLU A 48 -9.42 -7.64 -6.35
CA GLU A 48 -9.24 -8.35 -7.61
C GLU A 48 -8.90 -9.82 -7.39
N ALA A 49 -8.02 -10.10 -6.42
CA ALA A 49 -7.67 -11.47 -6.06
C ALA A 49 -8.89 -12.25 -5.54
N GLU A 50 -9.71 -11.62 -4.72
CA GLU A 50 -10.93 -12.23 -4.21
C GLU A 50 -11.95 -12.52 -5.32
N LYS A 51 -12.11 -11.60 -6.27
CA LYS A 51 -12.99 -11.79 -7.42
C LYS A 51 -12.48 -12.91 -8.31
N GLN A 52 -11.20 -12.99 -8.53
CA GLN A 52 -10.57 -14.04 -9.31
C GLN A 52 -10.75 -15.39 -8.64
N LEU A 53 -10.53 -15.45 -7.33
CA LEU A 53 -10.73 -16.65 -6.53
C LEU A 53 -12.18 -17.11 -6.60
N ALA A 54 -13.14 -16.21 -6.42
CA ALA A 54 -14.56 -16.51 -6.50
C ALA A 54 -14.94 -17.08 -7.87
N ARG A 55 -14.38 -16.53 -8.94
CA ARG A 55 -14.62 -17.01 -10.30
C ARG A 55 -14.07 -18.42 -10.50
N LEU A 56 -12.86 -18.69 -10.00
CA LEU A 56 -12.25 -20.01 -10.09
C LEU A 56 -12.99 -21.04 -9.25
N VAL A 57 -13.45 -20.65 -8.08
CA VAL A 57 -14.29 -21.52 -7.21
C VAL A 57 -15.58 -21.91 -7.94
N ARG A 58 -16.20 -20.98 -8.66
CA ARG A 58 -17.41 -21.30 -9.46
C ARG A 58 -17.12 -22.30 -10.56
N LYS A 59 -15.98 -22.16 -11.23
CA LYS A 59 -15.60 -23.08 -12.32
C LYS A 59 -15.30 -24.48 -11.82
N VAL A 60 -14.64 -24.61 -10.68
CA VAL A 60 -14.25 -25.89 -10.09
C VAL A 60 -15.42 -26.52 -9.35
N GLY A 61 -16.28 -25.70 -8.76
CA GLY A 61 -17.31 -26.13 -7.82
C GLY A 61 -16.85 -25.92 -6.40
N GLN A 62 -17.75 -25.44 -5.54
CA GLN A 62 -17.39 -25.02 -4.18
C GLN A 62 -16.79 -26.17 -3.37
N ASP A 63 -17.42 -27.34 -3.38
CA ASP A 63 -16.95 -28.48 -2.59
C ASP A 63 -15.58 -28.98 -3.06
N ARG A 64 -15.40 -29.04 -4.38
CA ARG A 64 -14.12 -29.43 -4.97
C ARG A 64 -13.01 -28.42 -4.68
N ALA A 65 -13.32 -27.13 -4.73
CA ALA A 65 -12.38 -26.08 -4.41
C ALA A 65 -11.93 -26.17 -2.95
N ILE A 66 -12.85 -26.37 -2.04
CA ILE A 66 -12.55 -26.57 -0.62
C ILE A 66 -11.64 -27.76 -0.43
N GLN A 67 -11.97 -28.87 -1.04
CA GLN A 67 -11.17 -30.10 -0.95
C GLN A 67 -9.77 -29.90 -1.48
N LEU A 68 -9.62 -29.24 -2.63
CA LEU A 68 -8.31 -28.92 -3.21
C LEU A 68 -7.48 -28.04 -2.30
N LEU A 69 -8.10 -27.01 -1.73
CA LEU A 69 -7.41 -26.11 -0.83
C LEU A 69 -7.01 -26.78 0.47
N GLU A 70 -7.86 -27.62 1.02
CA GLU A 70 -7.53 -28.38 2.24
C GLU A 70 -6.36 -29.32 1.99
N LEU A 71 -6.35 -30.01 0.86
CA LEU A 71 -5.24 -30.88 0.49
C LEU A 71 -3.96 -30.08 0.25
N ALA A 72 -4.07 -28.93 -0.38
CA ALA A 72 -2.91 -28.05 -0.62
C ALA A 72 -2.28 -27.57 0.70
N VAL A 73 -3.11 -27.21 1.68
CA VAL A 73 -2.63 -26.81 3.01
C VAL A 73 -1.94 -27.99 3.72
N LYS A 74 -2.49 -29.17 3.59
CA LYS A 74 -1.99 -30.37 4.23
C LYS A 74 -0.61 -30.79 3.69
N VAL A 75 -0.42 -30.67 2.37
CA VAL A 75 0.83 -31.05 1.67
C VAL A 75 1.85 -29.92 1.64
N LYS A 76 1.46 -28.71 1.93
CA LYS A 76 2.11 -27.42 1.75
C LYS A 76 1.75 -26.80 0.39
N PRO A 77 1.28 -25.54 0.39
CA PRO A 77 0.77 -24.89 -0.84
C PRO A 77 1.77 -24.85 -1.98
N LYS A 78 3.02 -24.58 -1.70
CA LYS A 78 4.06 -24.50 -2.74
C LYS A 78 4.28 -25.86 -3.42
N ALA A 79 4.35 -26.93 -2.63
CA ALA A 79 4.50 -28.27 -3.16
C ALA A 79 3.30 -28.71 -4.00
N ALA A 80 2.09 -28.34 -3.58
CA ALA A 80 0.87 -28.63 -4.32
C ALA A 80 0.86 -27.91 -5.66
N ILE A 81 1.26 -26.65 -5.70
CA ILE A 81 1.36 -25.86 -6.92
C ILE A 81 2.35 -26.47 -7.89
N ASP A 82 3.53 -26.85 -7.39
CA ASP A 82 4.58 -27.47 -8.20
C ASP A 82 4.13 -28.81 -8.79
N ALA A 83 3.48 -29.63 -7.99
CA ALA A 83 2.97 -30.92 -8.42
C ALA A 83 1.91 -30.79 -9.50
N LEU A 84 0.95 -29.88 -9.33
CA LEU A 84 -0.11 -29.61 -10.29
C LEU A 84 0.43 -28.98 -11.56
N THR A 85 1.41 -28.12 -11.46
CA THR A 85 2.07 -27.50 -12.62
C THR A 85 2.76 -28.57 -13.49
N LYS A 86 3.40 -29.56 -12.87
CA LYS A 86 4.04 -30.66 -13.59
C LYS A 86 3.04 -31.57 -14.30
N LEU A 87 1.84 -31.73 -13.75
CA LEU A 87 0.81 -32.53 -14.36
C LEU A 87 0.15 -31.83 -15.55
N GLY A 88 0.11 -30.51 -15.51
CA GLY A 88 -0.39 -29.69 -16.60
C GLY A 88 0.68 -29.37 -17.61
#